data_77f7e6400b4df1cbfbd921f705c4fd72
#
_entry.id   77f7e6400b4df1cbfbd921f705c4fd72
#
_cell.length_a   1.000
_cell.length_b   1.000
_cell.length_c   1.000
_cell.angle_alpha   90.00
_cell.angle_beta   90.00
_cell.angle_gamma   90.00
#
_symmetry.space_group_name_H-M   'P 1'
#
loop_
_entity.id
_entity.type
_entity.pdbx_description
1 polymer ?
#
loop_
_entity_poly.entity_id
_entity_poly.type
_entity_poly.pdbx_seq_one_letter_code
_entity_poly.pdbx_strand_id
1 'polypeptide(L)'
;MTDKPNILVIQADQLTALCLAAYGKPLALTPHIDKIAAQGTVFANTYCNSPVCGPSRAGMMTGRIPSNVGVYDNAGEFLSSEPTFAHYLRALGYQTTLCGKMHFVGPDQLHGFERRLTTDIYPSDYGWTADWSKIEEEYSPSRMSLHSVVEAGLCDRSLQIDYDEHVFNTARQELFDLARSNDERPFLLHVSFTHPHNPFVTTREFWDLYDQDKICMPEVDYIPYK
;
A
#
# COMPACT_ATOMS: atom_id res chain seq x y z
N MET A 1 -28.58 13.34 -15.23
CA MET A 1 -27.13 13.19 -14.97
C MET A 1 -26.95 11.82 -14.35
N THR A 2 -26.08 10.99 -14.91
CA THR A 2 -25.77 9.70 -14.27
C THR A 2 -25.15 10.00 -12.92
N ASP A 3 -25.73 9.45 -11.87
CA ASP A 3 -25.30 9.65 -10.49
C ASP A 3 -23.87 9.03 -10.37
N LYS A 4 -22.86 9.88 -10.22
CA LYS A 4 -21.46 9.43 -10.12
C LYS A 4 -21.21 8.98 -8.69
N PRO A 5 -20.82 7.72 -8.45
CA PRO A 5 -20.60 7.22 -7.09
C PRO A 5 -19.37 7.87 -6.46
N ASN A 6 -19.38 8.02 -5.16
CA ASN A 6 -18.18 8.27 -4.38
C ASN A 6 -17.29 7.01 -4.39
N ILE A 7 -15.97 7.21 -4.40
CA ILE A 7 -14.98 6.14 -4.48
C ILE A 7 -14.09 6.21 -3.24
N LEU A 8 -14.08 5.14 -2.45
CA LEU A 8 -13.13 4.94 -1.35
C LEU A 8 -12.22 3.77 -1.70
N VAL A 9 -10.92 4.03 -1.84
CA VAL A 9 -9.89 3.01 -2.01
C VAL A 9 -9.18 2.83 -0.69
N ILE A 10 -9.14 1.61 -0.16
CA ILE A 10 -8.35 1.25 1.02
C ILE A 10 -7.29 0.26 0.57
N GLN A 11 -6.04 0.64 0.74
CA GLN A 11 -4.87 -0.14 0.32
C GLN A 11 -4.02 -0.53 1.53
N ALA A 12 -3.63 -1.80 1.59
CA ALA A 12 -2.63 -2.31 2.54
C ALA A 12 -1.36 -2.69 1.78
N ASP A 13 -0.20 -2.28 2.29
CA ASP A 13 1.07 -2.57 1.63
C ASP A 13 1.52 -4.01 1.91
N GLN A 14 1.98 -4.71 0.88
CA GLN A 14 2.51 -6.08 0.98
C GLN A 14 1.50 -7.13 1.48
N LEU A 15 0.21 -6.82 1.52
CA LEU A 15 -0.81 -7.77 1.96
C LEU A 15 -1.00 -8.88 0.91
N THR A 16 -0.80 -10.12 1.35
CA THR A 16 -1.08 -11.29 0.52
C THR A 16 -2.51 -11.80 0.71
N ALA A 17 -3.13 -12.27 -0.36
CA ALA A 17 -4.43 -12.94 -0.32
C ALA A 17 -4.46 -14.11 0.69
N LEU A 18 -3.33 -14.78 0.90
CA LEU A 18 -3.20 -15.88 1.86
C LEU A 18 -3.47 -15.47 3.32
N CYS A 19 -3.41 -14.19 3.65
CA CYS A 19 -3.71 -13.69 4.99
C CYS A 19 -5.17 -13.27 5.18
N LEU A 20 -6.02 -13.39 4.14
CA LEU A 20 -7.40 -12.93 4.18
C LEU A 20 -8.38 -14.10 4.24
N ALA A 21 -9.32 -14.08 5.19
CA ALA A 21 -10.34 -15.13 5.34
C ALA A 21 -11.23 -15.23 4.08
N ALA A 22 -11.50 -14.13 3.39
CA ALA A 22 -12.22 -14.10 2.13
C ALA A 22 -11.60 -14.98 1.01
N TYR A 23 -10.32 -15.32 1.13
CA TYR A 23 -9.61 -16.23 0.22
C TYR A 23 -9.38 -17.63 0.81
N GLY A 24 -10.11 -17.99 1.86
CA GLY A 24 -10.13 -19.33 2.43
C GLY A 24 -9.08 -19.61 3.52
N LYS A 25 -8.47 -18.59 4.11
CA LYS A 25 -7.53 -18.76 5.22
C LYS A 25 -8.26 -18.64 6.57
N PRO A 26 -8.48 -19.74 7.30
CA PRO A 26 -9.34 -19.75 8.48
C PRO A 26 -8.73 -19.05 9.72
N LEU A 27 -7.42 -18.78 9.71
CA LEU A 27 -6.75 -18.14 10.85
C LEU A 27 -6.80 -16.61 10.80
N ALA A 28 -7.05 -16.00 9.65
CA ALA A 28 -7.11 -14.55 9.52
C ALA A 28 -8.46 -14.02 10.03
N LEU A 29 -8.40 -13.13 11.01
CA LEU A 29 -9.57 -12.47 11.61
C LEU A 29 -9.79 -11.11 10.93
N THR A 30 -10.54 -11.09 9.82
CA THR A 30 -10.78 -9.90 9.00
C THR A 30 -12.27 -9.57 8.84
N PRO A 31 -13.06 -9.44 9.95
CA PRO A 31 -14.52 -9.41 9.88
C PRO A 31 -15.08 -8.25 9.05
N HIS A 32 -14.40 -7.11 9.00
CA HIS A 32 -14.84 -5.97 8.21
C HIS A 32 -14.53 -6.14 6.72
N ILE A 33 -13.37 -6.70 6.37
CA ILE A 33 -13.03 -7.04 4.99
C ILE A 33 -13.95 -8.15 4.49
N ASP A 34 -14.22 -9.15 5.31
CA ASP A 34 -15.13 -10.27 5.00
C ASP A 34 -16.56 -9.78 4.75
N LYS A 35 -17.02 -8.79 5.52
CA LYS A 35 -18.32 -8.16 5.29
C LYS A 35 -18.38 -7.45 3.95
N ILE A 36 -17.33 -6.73 3.55
CA ILE A 36 -17.25 -6.08 2.23
C ILE A 36 -17.22 -7.14 1.14
N ALA A 37 -16.44 -8.20 1.32
CA ALA A 37 -16.34 -9.32 0.39
C ALA A 37 -17.70 -10.02 0.17
N ALA A 38 -18.47 -10.20 1.23
CA ALA A 38 -19.81 -10.82 1.17
C ALA A 38 -20.86 -9.94 0.46
N GLN A 39 -20.67 -8.65 0.43
CA GLN A 39 -21.58 -7.68 -0.20
C GLN A 39 -21.14 -7.22 -1.59
N GLY A 40 -19.91 -7.51 -1.95
CA GLY A 40 -19.28 -7.04 -3.17
C GLY A 40 -18.75 -8.17 -4.05
N THR A 41 -17.68 -7.90 -4.75
CA THR A 41 -17.00 -8.85 -5.63
C THR A 41 -15.59 -9.14 -5.14
N VAL A 42 -15.28 -10.42 -4.95
CA VAL A 42 -13.91 -10.89 -4.65
C VAL A 42 -13.22 -11.28 -5.94
N PHE A 43 -12.08 -10.66 -6.23
CA PHE A 43 -11.27 -10.97 -7.40
C PHE A 43 -10.23 -12.03 -7.04
N ALA A 44 -10.51 -13.30 -7.34
CA ALA A 44 -9.67 -14.42 -6.97
C ALA A 44 -8.32 -14.47 -7.71
N ASN A 45 -8.25 -13.90 -8.92
CA ASN A 45 -7.09 -13.94 -9.80
C ASN A 45 -6.61 -12.52 -10.13
N THR A 46 -6.15 -11.80 -9.12
CA THR A 46 -5.55 -10.47 -9.27
C THR A 46 -4.05 -10.58 -9.06
N TYR A 47 -3.28 -9.98 -9.96
CA TYR A 47 -1.83 -10.08 -9.97
C TYR A 47 -1.22 -8.69 -9.89
N CYS A 48 -0.19 -8.55 -9.07
CA CYS A 48 0.66 -7.37 -9.04
C CYS A 48 1.64 -7.42 -10.22
N ASN A 49 1.81 -6.31 -10.91
CA ASN A 49 2.71 -6.21 -12.07
C ASN A 49 4.18 -6.02 -11.69
N SER A 50 4.47 -5.82 -10.41
CA SER A 50 5.82 -5.75 -9.83
C SER A 50 5.77 -6.08 -8.34
N PRO A 51 6.71 -6.84 -7.79
CA PRO A 51 6.76 -7.17 -6.38
C PRO A 51 7.42 -6.07 -5.52
N VAL A 52 7.68 -4.88 -6.08
CA VAL A 52 8.36 -3.75 -5.44
C VAL A 52 7.42 -2.55 -5.38
N CYS A 53 7.40 -1.82 -4.25
CA CYS A 53 6.39 -0.81 -3.95
C CYS A 53 6.29 0.30 -5.00
N GLY A 54 7.39 0.96 -5.35
CA GLY A 54 7.41 2.08 -6.31
C GLY A 54 6.87 1.68 -7.68
N PRO A 55 7.47 0.68 -8.35
CA PRO A 55 6.99 0.17 -9.64
C PRO A 55 5.54 -0.33 -9.61
N SER A 56 5.15 -1.05 -8.55
CA SER A 56 3.78 -1.54 -8.39
C SER A 56 2.77 -0.42 -8.33
N ARG A 57 3.07 0.63 -7.53
CA ARG A 57 2.18 1.77 -7.35
C ARG A 57 2.11 2.65 -8.59
N ALA A 58 3.22 2.87 -9.27
CA ALA A 58 3.25 3.56 -10.55
C ALA A 58 2.41 2.82 -11.61
N GLY A 59 2.53 1.49 -11.67
CA GLY A 59 1.70 0.66 -12.54
C GLY A 59 0.21 0.72 -12.19
N MET A 60 -0.13 0.66 -10.90
CA MET A 60 -1.50 0.82 -10.41
C MET A 60 -2.09 2.19 -10.78
N MET A 61 -1.32 3.27 -10.56
CA MET A 61 -1.76 4.64 -10.84
C MET A 61 -2.03 4.90 -12.32
N THR A 62 -1.23 4.29 -13.19
CA THR A 62 -1.28 4.53 -14.66
C THR A 62 -2.07 3.48 -15.44
N GLY A 63 -2.33 2.29 -14.85
CA GLY A 63 -2.87 1.14 -15.58
C GLY A 63 -1.87 0.54 -16.58
N ARG A 64 -0.57 0.83 -16.45
CA ARG A 64 0.49 0.40 -17.38
C ARG A 64 1.55 -0.44 -16.64
N ILE A 65 2.26 -1.27 -17.37
CA ILE A 65 3.37 -2.04 -16.79
C ILE A 65 4.56 -1.12 -16.47
N PRO A 66 5.34 -1.39 -15.41
CA PRO A 66 6.43 -0.53 -14.95
C PRO A 66 7.45 -0.15 -16.03
N SER A 67 7.77 -1.09 -16.94
CA SER A 67 8.68 -0.83 -18.07
C SER A 67 8.19 0.27 -19.03
N ASN A 68 6.88 0.46 -19.14
CA ASN A 68 6.30 1.51 -19.98
C ASN A 68 6.14 2.85 -19.24
N VAL A 69 6.26 2.84 -17.92
CA VAL A 69 6.21 4.03 -17.06
C VAL A 69 7.61 4.54 -16.75
N GLY A 70 8.62 3.67 -16.83
CA GLY A 70 10.01 4.00 -16.54
C GLY A 70 10.38 3.91 -15.05
N VAL A 71 9.48 3.41 -14.19
CA VAL A 71 9.73 3.20 -12.76
C VAL A 71 10.13 1.74 -12.54
N TYR A 72 11.42 1.47 -12.42
CA TYR A 72 11.95 0.10 -12.35
C TYR A 72 12.26 -0.37 -10.93
N ASP A 73 12.49 0.55 -10.01
CA ASP A 73 12.84 0.30 -8.61
C ASP A 73 12.23 1.35 -7.67
N ASN A 74 12.52 1.25 -6.38
CA ASN A 74 12.01 2.16 -5.36
C ASN A 74 12.67 3.56 -5.37
N ALA A 75 13.65 3.80 -6.23
CA ALA A 75 14.25 5.10 -6.44
C ALA A 75 13.91 5.69 -7.82
N GLY A 76 13.23 4.93 -8.67
CA GLY A 76 12.79 5.39 -9.98
C GLY A 76 11.81 6.56 -9.86
N GLU A 77 12.15 7.69 -10.49
CA GLU A 77 11.26 8.85 -10.52
C GLU A 77 9.95 8.50 -11.22
N PHE A 78 8.83 8.83 -10.57
CA PHE A 78 7.54 8.80 -11.22
C PHE A 78 7.30 10.18 -11.85
N LEU A 79 7.40 10.24 -13.17
CA LEU A 79 7.34 11.51 -13.90
C LEU A 79 5.97 12.16 -13.78
N SER A 80 5.95 13.47 -13.54
CA SER A 80 4.71 14.28 -13.45
C SER A 80 3.93 14.33 -14.79
N SER A 81 4.58 14.00 -15.90
CA SER A 81 3.94 13.92 -17.23
C SER A 81 3.11 12.66 -17.43
N GLU A 82 3.22 11.66 -16.56
CA GLU A 82 2.47 10.42 -16.68
C GLU A 82 1.03 10.60 -16.17
N PRO A 83 0.02 10.40 -17.02
CA PRO A 83 -1.37 10.52 -16.60
C PRO A 83 -1.76 9.33 -15.72
N THR A 84 -2.46 9.62 -14.64
CA THR A 84 -2.92 8.65 -13.65
C THR A 84 -4.45 8.61 -13.57
N PHE A 85 -5.00 7.58 -12.93
CA PHE A 85 -6.45 7.52 -12.72
C PHE A 85 -6.99 8.75 -11.95
N ALA A 86 -6.18 9.35 -11.07
CA ALA A 86 -6.57 10.56 -10.35
C ALA A 86 -6.75 11.76 -11.28
N HIS A 87 -5.89 11.92 -12.29
CA HIS A 87 -6.07 12.94 -13.33
C HIS A 87 -7.37 12.76 -14.10
N TYR A 88 -7.68 11.52 -14.52
CA TYR A 88 -8.92 11.23 -15.25
C TYR A 88 -10.16 11.47 -14.40
N LEU A 89 -10.14 11.08 -13.12
CA LEU A 89 -11.25 11.34 -12.22
C LEU A 89 -11.45 12.85 -11.96
N ARG A 90 -10.38 13.61 -11.81
CA ARG A 90 -10.47 15.10 -11.75
C ARG A 90 -11.10 15.68 -13.01
N ALA A 91 -10.67 15.23 -14.19
CA ALA A 91 -11.26 15.65 -15.46
C ALA A 91 -12.76 15.31 -15.55
N LEU A 92 -13.20 14.27 -14.85
CA LEU A 92 -14.60 13.91 -14.70
C LEU A 92 -15.33 14.67 -13.57
N GLY A 93 -14.66 15.59 -12.88
CA GLY A 93 -15.24 16.44 -11.84
C GLY A 93 -15.22 15.85 -10.44
N TYR A 94 -14.42 14.83 -10.16
CA TYR A 94 -14.21 14.33 -8.80
C TYR A 94 -13.27 15.25 -8.01
N GLN A 95 -13.54 15.41 -6.71
CA GLN A 95 -12.50 15.82 -5.76
C GLN A 95 -11.64 14.58 -5.44
N THR A 96 -10.32 14.70 -5.58
CA THR A 96 -9.43 13.56 -5.42
C THR A 96 -8.47 13.82 -4.27
N THR A 97 -8.51 12.95 -3.26
CA THR A 97 -7.73 13.09 -2.03
C THR A 97 -6.92 11.83 -1.76
N LEU A 98 -5.64 12.01 -1.44
CA LEU A 98 -4.71 10.97 -1.03
C LEU A 98 -4.42 11.09 0.46
N CYS A 99 -4.45 9.98 1.18
CA CYS A 99 -4.03 9.84 2.56
C CYS A 99 -3.19 8.58 2.72
N GLY A 100 -1.95 8.70 3.12
CA GLY A 100 -1.08 7.55 3.35
C GLY A 100 0.06 7.38 2.34
N LYS A 101 0.65 6.19 2.37
CA LYS A 101 1.85 5.81 1.62
C LYS A 101 1.55 5.66 0.12
N MET A 102 2.34 6.31 -0.72
CA MET A 102 2.31 6.10 -2.18
C MET A 102 3.67 5.88 -2.82
N HIS A 103 4.75 6.11 -2.10
CA HIS A 103 6.11 5.90 -2.58
C HIS A 103 6.42 6.71 -3.85
N PHE A 104 5.93 7.94 -3.91
CA PHE A 104 6.24 8.83 -5.02
C PHE A 104 7.66 9.36 -4.90
N VAL A 105 8.48 9.09 -5.91
CA VAL A 105 9.84 9.62 -6.04
C VAL A 105 9.82 10.77 -7.02
N GLY A 106 10.46 11.88 -6.67
CA GLY A 106 10.51 13.08 -7.49
C GLY A 106 9.74 14.25 -6.89
N PRO A 107 9.71 15.38 -7.59
CA PRO A 107 9.13 16.62 -7.08
C PRO A 107 7.59 16.61 -7.03
N ASP A 108 6.94 15.88 -7.94
CA ASP A 108 5.48 15.75 -7.91
C ASP A 108 5.07 14.73 -6.84
N GLN A 109 4.35 15.19 -5.84
CA GLN A 109 3.83 14.37 -4.74
C GLN A 109 2.32 14.21 -4.80
N LEU A 110 1.68 14.71 -5.86
CA LEU A 110 0.24 14.65 -6.05
C LEU A 110 -0.18 13.69 -7.16
N HIS A 111 0.55 13.62 -8.25
CA HIS A 111 0.25 12.76 -9.41
C HIS A 111 -1.23 12.69 -9.76
N GLY A 112 -1.88 13.88 -9.81
CA GLY A 112 -3.28 14.02 -10.17
C GLY A 112 -4.25 14.12 -8.99
N PHE A 113 -3.86 13.82 -7.77
CA PHE A 113 -4.69 14.14 -6.60
C PHE A 113 -4.73 15.68 -6.40
N GLU A 114 -5.91 16.20 -6.03
CA GLU A 114 -6.06 17.62 -5.67
C GLU A 114 -5.42 17.91 -4.31
N ARG A 115 -5.50 16.97 -3.39
CA ARG A 115 -4.97 17.09 -2.04
C ARG A 115 -4.25 15.83 -1.60
N ARG A 116 -3.20 16.00 -0.82
CA ARG A 116 -2.52 14.96 -0.08
C ARG A 116 -2.52 15.33 1.40
N LEU A 117 -3.11 14.47 2.24
CA LEU A 117 -3.37 14.77 3.66
C LEU A 117 -2.19 14.40 4.56
N THR A 118 -1.43 13.38 4.19
CA THR A 118 -0.25 12.94 4.94
C THR A 118 0.95 12.80 4.01
N THR A 119 2.14 13.02 4.53
CA THR A 119 3.39 12.71 3.80
C THR A 119 3.58 11.19 3.71
N ASP A 120 4.55 10.73 2.91
CA ASP A 120 4.97 9.33 2.94
C ASP A 120 5.66 8.99 4.27
N ILE A 121 5.60 7.72 4.68
CA ILE A 121 6.27 7.26 5.91
C ILE A 121 7.79 7.34 5.80
N TYR A 122 8.32 7.05 4.62
CA TYR A 122 9.74 7.14 4.31
C TYR A 122 9.94 8.14 3.17
N PRO A 123 10.91 9.03 3.28
CA PRO A 123 11.27 9.86 2.14
C PRO A 123 11.82 8.94 1.04
N SER A 124 11.12 8.89 -0.07
CA SER A 124 11.57 8.18 -1.25
C SER A 124 12.52 9.07 -2.02
N ASP A 125 13.75 8.62 -2.21
CA ASP A 125 14.79 9.38 -2.90
C ASP A 125 15.65 8.51 -3.82
N TYR A 126 16.47 9.16 -4.63
CA TYR A 126 17.36 8.50 -5.59
C TYR A 126 18.47 7.67 -4.94
N GLY A 127 18.76 7.85 -3.65
CA GLY A 127 19.73 7.07 -2.90
C GLY A 127 19.32 5.61 -2.67
N TRP A 128 18.09 5.26 -3.03
CA TRP A 128 17.60 3.87 -2.96
C TRP A 128 17.87 3.08 -4.25
N THR A 129 18.45 3.71 -5.26
CA THR A 129 18.88 3.03 -6.49
C THR A 129 20.03 2.08 -6.18
N ALA A 130 19.91 0.84 -6.65
CA ALA A 130 21.01 -0.11 -6.59
C ALA A 130 22.19 0.36 -7.46
N ASP A 131 23.40 0.10 -7.02
CA ASP A 131 24.59 0.34 -7.85
C ASP A 131 24.72 -0.77 -8.91
N TRP A 132 24.04 -0.57 -10.00
CA TRP A 132 24.01 -1.52 -11.13
C TRP A 132 25.37 -1.77 -11.76
N SER A 133 26.38 -0.91 -11.52
CA SER A 133 27.73 -1.10 -12.03
C SER A 133 28.49 -2.23 -11.32
N LYS A 134 28.03 -2.62 -10.13
CA LYS A 134 28.64 -3.66 -9.29
C LYS A 134 27.91 -5.01 -9.31
N ILE A 135 27.01 -5.20 -10.25
CA ILE A 135 26.13 -6.38 -10.28
C ILE A 135 26.88 -7.71 -10.40
N GLU A 136 28.10 -7.69 -10.98
CA GLU A 136 28.96 -8.87 -11.16
C GLU A 136 29.86 -9.16 -9.96
N GLU A 137 30.14 -8.17 -9.11
CA GLU A 137 31.12 -8.30 -8.02
C GLU A 137 30.46 -8.61 -6.68
N GLU A 138 29.39 -7.92 -6.33
CA GLU A 138 28.60 -8.16 -5.13
C GLU A 138 27.19 -7.59 -5.33
N TYR A 139 26.28 -8.36 -5.86
CA TYR A 139 24.89 -7.97 -5.83
C TYR A 139 24.39 -8.03 -4.39
N SER A 140 24.62 -6.97 -3.67
CA SER A 140 23.85 -6.68 -2.46
C SER A 140 22.68 -5.80 -2.88
N PRO A 141 21.45 -6.35 -2.94
CA PRO A 141 20.29 -5.51 -3.15
C PRO A 141 20.33 -4.43 -2.08
N SER A 142 20.33 -3.17 -2.50
CA SER A 142 20.56 -2.02 -1.65
C SER A 142 19.73 -2.11 -0.37
N ARG A 143 20.42 -2.26 0.77
CA ARG A 143 19.84 -2.21 2.11
C ARG A 143 18.75 -3.25 2.44
N MET A 144 18.61 -4.33 1.66
CA MET A 144 17.78 -5.45 2.10
C MET A 144 18.48 -6.16 3.26
N SER A 145 17.96 -5.95 4.45
CA SER A 145 18.42 -6.60 5.67
C SER A 145 17.34 -7.57 6.15
N LEU A 146 17.75 -8.75 6.58
CA LEU A 146 16.87 -9.68 7.30
C LEU A 146 16.56 -9.20 8.73
N HIS A 147 17.13 -8.09 9.16
CA HIS A 147 16.92 -7.50 10.49
C HIS A 147 15.43 -7.32 10.80
N SER A 148 14.66 -6.83 9.84
CA SER A 148 13.21 -6.65 9.98
C SER A 148 12.42 -7.96 10.16
N VAL A 149 12.98 -9.10 9.73
CA VAL A 149 12.39 -10.42 10.00
C VAL A 149 12.75 -10.89 11.41
N VAL A 150 13.98 -10.59 11.85
CA VAL A 150 14.44 -10.90 13.22
C VAL A 150 13.68 -10.08 14.27
N GLU A 151 13.32 -8.84 13.93
CA GLU A 151 12.53 -7.95 14.80
C GLU A 151 11.02 -8.23 14.78
N ALA A 152 10.55 -9.12 13.89
CA ALA A 152 9.12 -9.44 13.80
C ALA A 152 8.55 -9.91 15.14
N GLY A 153 7.34 -9.46 15.46
CA GLY A 153 6.66 -9.89 16.67
C GLY A 153 5.93 -8.76 17.41
N LEU A 154 5.89 -8.93 18.74
CA LEU A 154 5.20 -8.02 19.63
C LEU A 154 6.03 -6.76 19.93
N CYS A 155 5.42 -5.59 19.81
CA CYS A 155 5.99 -4.34 20.27
C CYS A 155 4.92 -3.42 20.89
N ASP A 156 5.34 -2.46 21.69
CA ASP A 156 4.41 -1.47 22.23
C ASP A 156 4.10 -0.39 21.17
N ARG A 157 5.12 0.08 20.46
CA ARG A 157 5.00 1.10 19.42
C ARG A 157 6.09 0.93 18.36
N SER A 158 5.78 1.37 17.13
CA SER A 158 6.74 1.48 16.04
C SER A 158 6.39 2.68 15.16
N LEU A 159 7.33 3.15 14.36
CA LEU A 159 7.08 4.21 13.39
C LEU A 159 5.92 3.85 12.43
N GLN A 160 5.82 2.60 12.02
CA GLN A 160 4.72 2.17 11.14
C GLN A 160 3.37 2.19 11.83
N ILE A 161 3.28 1.72 13.09
CA ILE A 161 2.04 1.77 13.87
C ILE A 161 1.60 3.21 14.03
N ASP A 162 2.49 4.10 14.45
CA ASP A 162 2.20 5.52 14.64
C ASP A 162 1.75 6.18 13.33
N TYR A 163 2.40 5.85 12.23
CA TYR A 163 2.04 6.35 10.92
C TYR A 163 0.65 5.86 10.46
N ASP A 164 0.37 4.58 10.58
CA ASP A 164 -0.92 4.02 10.16
C ASP A 164 -2.07 4.51 11.05
N GLU A 165 -1.84 4.72 12.36
CA GLU A 165 -2.79 5.40 13.24
C GLU A 165 -3.06 6.84 12.79
N HIS A 166 -2.01 7.57 12.38
CA HIS A 166 -2.15 8.93 11.84
C HIS A 166 -2.95 8.92 10.53
N VAL A 167 -2.64 8.02 9.61
CA VAL A 167 -3.38 7.84 8.34
C VAL A 167 -4.84 7.53 8.62
N PHE A 168 -5.12 6.59 9.52
CA PHE A 168 -6.49 6.21 9.89
C PHE A 168 -7.28 7.38 10.44
N ASN A 169 -6.73 8.10 11.42
CA ASN A 169 -7.42 9.23 12.05
C ASN A 169 -7.65 10.37 11.06
N THR A 170 -6.68 10.66 10.20
CA THR A 170 -6.77 11.70 9.17
C THR A 170 -7.81 11.34 8.11
N ALA A 171 -7.80 10.10 7.61
CA ALA A 171 -8.78 9.63 6.62
C ALA A 171 -10.20 9.61 7.19
N ARG A 172 -10.36 9.20 8.45
CA ARG A 172 -11.65 9.23 9.14
C ARG A 172 -12.18 10.66 9.28
N GLN A 173 -11.31 11.62 9.64
CA GLN A 173 -11.70 13.03 9.73
C GLN A 173 -12.11 13.55 8.34
N GLU A 174 -11.36 13.24 7.31
CA GLU A 174 -11.70 13.62 5.93
C GLU A 174 -13.09 13.10 5.51
N LEU A 175 -13.45 11.84 5.85
CA LEU A 175 -14.77 11.31 5.58
C LEU A 175 -15.88 12.09 6.29
N PHE A 176 -15.65 12.53 7.54
CA PHE A 176 -16.62 13.38 8.23
C PHE A 176 -16.72 14.76 7.58
N ASP A 177 -15.62 15.32 7.12
CA ASP A 177 -15.61 16.65 6.47
C ASP A 177 -16.29 16.56 5.10
N LEU A 178 -16.04 15.52 4.32
CA LEU A 178 -16.74 15.25 3.07
C LEU A 178 -18.25 15.08 3.28
N ALA A 179 -18.67 14.38 4.34
CA ALA A 179 -20.09 14.18 4.65
C ALA A 179 -20.83 15.46 5.09
N ARG A 180 -20.10 16.47 5.55
CA ARG A 180 -20.63 17.78 5.97
C ARG A 180 -20.43 18.87 4.93
N SER A 181 -19.68 18.56 3.87
CA SER A 181 -19.34 19.52 2.82
C SER A 181 -20.58 19.92 2.01
N ASN A 182 -20.64 21.18 1.61
CA ASN A 182 -21.57 21.67 0.62
C ASN A 182 -21.07 21.48 -0.83
N ASP A 183 -19.90 20.89 -1.03
CA ASP A 183 -19.39 20.57 -2.36
C ASP A 183 -20.10 19.32 -2.88
N GLU A 184 -20.92 19.48 -3.90
CA GLU A 184 -21.72 18.40 -4.50
C GLU A 184 -20.94 17.48 -5.44
N ARG A 185 -19.64 17.75 -5.64
CA ARG A 185 -18.79 16.90 -6.46
C ARG A 185 -18.62 15.52 -5.81
N PRO A 186 -18.66 14.43 -6.59
CA PRO A 186 -18.27 13.12 -6.07
C PRO A 186 -16.81 13.15 -5.64
N PHE A 187 -16.45 12.29 -4.68
CA PHE A 187 -15.07 12.20 -4.21
C PHE A 187 -14.41 10.88 -4.56
N LEU A 188 -13.10 10.93 -4.75
CA LEU A 188 -12.16 9.83 -4.60
C LEU A 188 -11.34 10.07 -3.33
N LEU A 189 -11.43 9.20 -2.35
CA LEU A 189 -10.51 9.14 -1.21
C LEU A 189 -9.68 7.87 -1.30
N HIS A 190 -8.36 8.02 -1.49
CA HIS A 190 -7.41 6.91 -1.50
C HIS A 190 -6.68 6.89 -0.16
N VAL A 191 -6.90 5.85 0.62
CA VAL A 191 -6.28 5.61 1.93
C VAL A 191 -5.30 4.46 1.81
N SER A 192 -4.03 4.70 2.09
CA SER A 192 -2.97 3.70 1.91
C SER A 192 -2.15 3.51 3.17
N PHE A 193 -2.32 2.34 3.79
CA PHE A 193 -1.61 1.91 4.99
C PHE A 193 -0.29 1.24 4.66
N THR A 194 0.64 1.25 5.62
CA THR A 194 1.93 0.54 5.50
C THR A 194 1.85 -0.91 5.93
N HIS A 195 1.00 -1.25 6.90
CA HIS A 195 0.84 -2.65 7.32
C HIS A 195 0.13 -3.50 6.25
N PRO A 196 0.52 -4.79 6.17
CA PRO A 196 1.48 -5.55 6.98
C PRO A 196 2.91 -5.61 6.43
N HIS A 197 3.42 -4.56 5.79
CA HIS A 197 4.82 -4.47 5.35
C HIS A 197 5.78 -4.69 6.55
N ASN A 198 6.98 -5.25 6.29
CA ASN A 198 7.98 -5.42 7.35
C ASN A 198 8.29 -4.08 8.07
N PRO A 199 8.68 -4.13 9.37
CA PRO A 199 9.30 -5.23 10.12
C PRO A 199 8.36 -6.27 10.73
N PHE A 200 7.10 -6.38 10.33
CA PHE A 200 6.12 -7.37 10.82
C PHE A 200 5.91 -7.31 12.34
N VAL A 201 5.82 -6.12 12.87
CA VAL A 201 5.55 -5.88 14.29
C VAL A 201 4.09 -5.52 14.51
N THR A 202 3.55 -5.89 15.68
CA THR A 202 2.19 -5.58 16.06
C THR A 202 2.07 -5.34 17.56
N THR A 203 0.98 -4.68 17.98
CA THR A 203 0.68 -4.49 19.39
C THR A 203 0.06 -5.73 20.02
N ARG A 204 0.08 -5.79 21.37
CA ARG A 204 -0.51 -6.88 22.15
C ARG A 204 -1.99 -7.10 21.81
N GLU A 205 -2.73 -6.02 21.58
CA GLU A 205 -4.15 -6.08 21.22
C GLU A 205 -4.44 -7.00 20.02
N PHE A 206 -3.61 -6.92 18.97
CA PHE A 206 -3.76 -7.76 17.78
C PHE A 206 -3.03 -9.10 17.90
N TRP A 207 -1.91 -9.12 18.62
CA TRP A 207 -1.14 -10.35 18.84
C TRP A 207 -1.95 -11.41 19.59
N ASP A 208 -2.63 -11.01 20.66
CA ASP A 208 -3.39 -11.91 21.53
C ASP A 208 -4.69 -12.43 20.88
N LEU A 209 -5.05 -11.95 19.69
CA LEU A 209 -6.16 -12.52 18.90
C LEU A 209 -5.82 -13.89 18.31
N TYR A 210 -4.55 -14.23 18.23
CA TYR A 210 -4.07 -15.44 17.55
C TYR A 210 -3.38 -16.40 18.50
N ASP A 211 -3.81 -17.64 18.47
CA ASP A 211 -3.13 -18.74 19.16
C ASP A 211 -1.84 -19.10 18.40
N GLN A 212 -0.70 -18.78 18.99
CA GLN A 212 0.62 -18.94 18.36
C GLN A 212 0.91 -20.42 18.00
N ASP A 213 0.37 -21.38 18.76
CA ASP A 213 0.54 -22.82 18.51
C ASP A 213 -0.25 -23.30 17.27
N LYS A 214 -1.19 -22.50 16.78
CA LYS A 214 -2.01 -22.79 15.59
C LYS A 214 -1.54 -22.12 14.32
N ILE A 215 -0.47 -21.34 14.37
CA ILE A 215 0.07 -20.69 13.18
C ILE A 215 0.67 -21.76 12.26
N CYS A 216 0.14 -21.83 11.04
CA CYS A 216 0.66 -22.77 10.05
C CYS A 216 2.07 -22.38 9.62
N MET A 217 2.99 -23.35 9.63
CA MET A 217 4.29 -23.20 9.02
C MET A 217 4.15 -23.06 7.48
N PRO A 218 5.14 -22.44 6.81
CA PRO A 218 5.17 -22.40 5.34
C PRO A 218 5.04 -23.80 4.74
N GLU A 219 4.31 -23.92 3.63
CA GLU A 219 4.10 -25.20 2.93
C GLU A 219 5.38 -25.72 2.26
N VAL A 220 6.35 -24.85 2.03
CA VAL A 220 7.64 -25.20 1.42
C VAL A 220 8.67 -25.38 2.52
N ASP A 221 9.25 -26.60 2.58
CA ASP A 221 10.33 -26.92 3.49
C ASP A 221 11.57 -26.06 3.25
N TYR A 222 12.46 -26.04 4.26
CA TYR A 222 13.74 -25.36 4.17
C TYR A 222 14.53 -25.81 2.94
N ILE A 223 14.82 -24.89 2.04
CA ILE A 223 15.71 -25.13 0.90
C ILE A 223 17.11 -24.65 1.29
N PRO A 224 18.09 -25.57 1.44
CA PRO A 224 19.44 -25.16 1.80
C PRO A 224 20.02 -24.26 0.71
N TYR A 225 20.57 -23.14 1.14
CA TYR A 225 21.29 -22.23 0.25
C TYR A 225 22.56 -22.95 -0.26
N LYS A 226 22.73 -23.00 -1.57
CA LYS A 226 23.93 -23.56 -2.20
C LYS A 226 24.92 -22.47 -2.53
#